data_28507d891a65a39451f606e25176a579
#
_entry.id   28507d891a65a39451f606e25176a579
#
_cell.length_a   1.000
_cell.length_b   1.000
_cell.length_c   1.000
_cell.angle_alpha   90.00
_cell.angle_beta   90.00
_cell.angle_gamma   90.00
#
_symmetry.space_group_name_H-M   'P 1'
#
loop_
_entity.id
_entity.type
_entity.pdbx_description
1 polymer ?
#
loop_
_entity_poly.entity_id
_entity_poly.type
_entity_poly.pdbx_seq_one_letter_code
_entity_poly.pdbx_strand_id
1 'polypeptide(L)'
;MNWTIDFTKEFSRGAKILKKRYRSFLHDLESFKESIKENPFQGVELVPGIRKIRMEIKAKSKGKSGGARVITLTYYISQVEGIVHFLIIYDKSDADTVDVNVVKEQVEELGFNLTELNNQGLLTKIEDTNTEDSEKDS
;
A
#
# COMPACT_ATOMS: atom_id res chain seq x y z
N MET A 1 14.01 10.24 -3.40
CA MET A 1 13.41 8.90 -3.60
C MET A 1 12.21 9.01 -4.53
N ASN A 2 12.17 8.21 -5.56
CA ASN A 2 11.10 8.26 -6.56
C ASN A 2 10.23 7.01 -6.44
N TRP A 3 8.97 7.21 -6.04
CA TRP A 3 7.99 6.14 -5.87
C TRP A 3 6.98 6.16 -7.02
N THR A 4 6.87 5.03 -7.71
CA THR A 4 5.86 4.84 -8.76
C THR A 4 4.70 4.06 -8.18
N ILE A 5 3.48 4.50 -8.49
CA ILE A 5 2.26 3.83 -8.04
C ILE A 5 1.63 3.09 -9.20
N ASP A 6 1.27 1.84 -8.96
CA ASP A 6 0.61 0.98 -9.94
C ASP A 6 -0.67 0.39 -9.34
N PHE A 7 -1.69 0.22 -10.17
CA PHE A 7 -2.99 -0.32 -9.76
C PHE A 7 -3.20 -1.70 -10.33
N THR A 8 -3.64 -2.63 -9.49
CA THR A 8 -4.08 -3.95 -9.95
C THR A 8 -5.50 -3.87 -10.50
N LYS A 9 -5.93 -4.93 -11.19
CA LYS A 9 -7.32 -5.04 -11.65
C LYS A 9 -8.30 -5.06 -10.48
N GLU A 10 -7.94 -5.75 -9.40
CA GLU A 10 -8.78 -5.81 -8.19
C GLU A 10 -8.94 -4.43 -7.56
N PHE A 11 -7.84 -3.68 -7.46
CA PHE A 11 -7.91 -2.30 -6.97
C PHE A 11 -8.84 -1.46 -7.85
N SER A 12 -8.68 -1.54 -9.16
CA SER A 12 -9.48 -0.76 -10.10
C SER A 12 -10.95 -1.08 -10.00
N ARG A 13 -11.33 -2.35 -9.77
CA ARG A 13 -12.72 -2.75 -9.55
C ARG A 13 -13.30 -2.11 -8.29
N GLY A 14 -12.57 -2.19 -7.20
CA GLY A 14 -12.97 -1.56 -5.93
C GLY A 14 -13.08 -0.05 -6.05
N ALA A 15 -12.14 0.57 -6.74
CA ALA A 15 -12.14 2.03 -6.98
C ALA A 15 -13.37 2.46 -7.78
N LYS A 16 -13.77 1.69 -8.78
CA LYS A 16 -14.98 1.98 -9.56
C LYS A 16 -16.23 2.00 -8.69
N ILE A 17 -16.34 1.05 -7.78
CA ILE A 17 -17.48 0.98 -6.85
C ILE A 17 -17.51 2.23 -5.98
N LEU A 18 -16.38 2.62 -5.42
CA LEU A 18 -16.29 3.78 -4.54
C LEU A 18 -16.49 5.10 -5.29
N LYS A 19 -16.02 5.17 -6.53
CA LYS A 19 -16.25 6.33 -7.39
C LYS A 19 -17.75 6.57 -7.62
N LYS A 20 -18.51 5.52 -7.83
CA LYS A 20 -19.96 5.62 -8.01
C LYS A 20 -20.67 6.01 -6.71
N ARG A 21 -20.14 5.54 -5.58
CA ARG A 21 -20.75 5.75 -4.27
C ARG A 21 -20.47 7.14 -3.70
N TYR A 22 -19.27 7.67 -3.93
CA TYR A 22 -18.80 8.92 -3.33
C TYR A 22 -18.28 9.90 -4.37
N ARG A 23 -18.91 11.07 -4.46
CA ARG A 23 -18.54 12.09 -5.46
C ARG A 23 -17.13 12.65 -5.28
N SER A 24 -16.58 12.61 -4.07
CA SER A 24 -15.23 13.10 -3.79
C SER A 24 -14.12 12.10 -4.08
N PHE A 25 -14.47 10.86 -4.46
CA PHE A 25 -13.52 9.76 -4.50
C PHE A 25 -12.29 10.01 -5.38
N LEU A 26 -12.49 10.53 -6.59
CA LEU A 26 -11.34 10.76 -7.50
C LEU A 26 -10.36 11.77 -6.94
N HIS A 27 -10.86 12.83 -6.32
CA HIS A 27 -10.04 13.83 -5.66
C HIS A 27 -9.33 13.21 -4.45
N ASP A 28 -10.05 12.43 -3.66
CA ASP A 28 -9.51 11.76 -2.48
C ASP A 28 -8.39 10.79 -2.87
N LEU A 29 -8.57 10.06 -3.97
CA LEU A 29 -7.58 9.13 -4.46
C LEU A 29 -6.30 9.87 -4.91
N GLU A 30 -6.45 11.00 -5.60
CA GLU A 30 -5.29 11.81 -6.00
C GLU A 30 -4.50 12.31 -4.78
N SER A 31 -5.21 12.81 -3.76
CA SER A 31 -4.57 13.25 -2.52
C SER A 31 -3.86 12.09 -1.82
N PHE A 32 -4.49 10.93 -1.81
CA PHE A 32 -3.92 9.72 -1.22
C PHE A 32 -2.63 9.30 -1.95
N LYS A 33 -2.66 9.31 -3.28
CA LYS A 33 -1.47 8.96 -4.09
C LYS A 33 -0.30 9.88 -3.78
N GLU A 34 -0.55 11.18 -3.65
CA GLU A 34 0.51 12.14 -3.31
C GLU A 34 1.09 11.85 -1.93
N SER A 35 0.23 11.55 -0.96
CA SER A 35 0.67 11.18 0.38
C SER A 35 1.54 9.92 0.37
N ILE A 36 1.17 8.92 -0.42
CA ILE A 36 1.92 7.67 -0.53
C ILE A 36 3.28 7.90 -1.20
N LYS A 37 3.35 8.76 -2.21
CA LYS A 37 4.63 9.11 -2.84
C LYS A 37 5.59 9.77 -1.85
N GLU A 38 5.08 10.53 -0.91
CA GLU A 38 5.90 11.15 0.14
C GLU A 38 6.34 10.12 1.17
N ASN A 39 5.45 9.22 1.57
CA ASN A 39 5.76 8.16 2.52
C ASN A 39 4.92 6.91 2.24
N PRO A 40 5.47 5.92 1.53
CA PRO A 40 4.76 4.68 1.23
C PRO A 40 4.67 3.72 2.42
N PHE A 41 5.36 4.01 3.53
CA PHE A 41 5.41 3.14 4.70
C PHE A 41 4.39 3.54 5.78
N GLN A 42 3.27 4.11 5.37
CA GLN A 42 2.17 4.46 6.24
C GLN A 42 1.35 3.23 6.63
N GLY A 43 0.52 3.39 7.64
CA GLY A 43 -0.44 2.38 8.05
C GLY A 43 0.19 1.24 8.83
N VAL A 44 -0.44 0.07 8.75
CA VAL A 44 -0.04 -1.12 9.50
C VAL A 44 0.55 -2.14 8.54
N GLU A 45 1.76 -2.61 8.84
CA GLU A 45 2.36 -3.70 8.07
C GLU A 45 1.73 -5.02 8.50
N LEU A 46 1.10 -5.70 7.55
CA LEU A 46 0.43 -6.96 7.81
C LEU A 46 1.41 -8.14 7.77
N VAL A 47 2.27 -8.13 6.77
CA VAL A 47 3.44 -9.00 6.62
C VAL A 47 4.48 -8.15 5.89
N PRO A 48 5.76 -8.54 5.88
CA PRO A 48 6.77 -7.71 5.21
C PRO A 48 6.34 -7.32 3.78
N GLY A 49 6.32 -6.02 3.52
CA GLY A 49 6.00 -5.44 2.24
C GLY A 49 4.52 -5.17 1.99
N ILE A 50 3.61 -5.78 2.75
CA ILE A 50 2.17 -5.60 2.58
C ILE A 50 1.62 -4.77 3.72
N ARG A 51 0.96 -3.66 3.38
CA ARG A 51 0.43 -2.69 4.35
C ARG A 51 -1.06 -2.46 4.15
N LYS A 52 -1.73 -2.13 5.24
CA LYS A 52 -3.11 -1.66 5.24
C LYS A 52 -3.09 -0.20 5.64
N ILE A 53 -3.54 0.67 4.75
CA ILE A 53 -3.44 2.11 4.90
C ILE A 53 -4.84 2.73 4.85
N ARG A 54 -5.11 3.63 5.80
CA ARG A 54 -6.37 4.39 5.83
C ARG A 54 -6.36 5.47 4.76
N MET A 55 -7.48 5.60 4.07
CA MET A 55 -7.68 6.64 3.07
C MET A 55 -8.96 7.42 3.39
N GLU A 56 -8.84 8.72 3.50
CA GLU A 56 -10.00 9.58 3.73
C GLU A 56 -10.90 9.62 2.48
N ILE A 57 -12.21 9.56 2.73
CA ILE A 57 -13.23 9.86 1.72
C ILE A 57 -14.03 11.03 2.24
N LYS A 58 -13.77 12.22 1.71
CA LYS A 58 -14.37 13.47 2.23
C LYS A 58 -15.88 13.47 2.19
N ALA A 59 -16.47 12.87 1.17
CA ALA A 59 -17.92 12.77 1.06
C ALA A 59 -18.58 12.00 2.20
N LYS A 60 -17.83 11.14 2.91
CA LYS A 60 -18.33 10.41 4.09
C LYS A 60 -18.30 11.26 5.34
N SER A 61 -17.48 12.30 5.39
CA SER A 61 -17.32 13.19 6.55
C SER A 61 -16.90 12.47 7.84
N LYS A 62 -16.12 11.40 7.72
CA LYS A 62 -15.69 10.57 8.87
C LYS A 62 -14.17 10.51 9.04
N GLY A 63 -13.41 11.37 8.33
CA GLY A 63 -11.97 11.37 8.38
C GLY A 63 -11.36 10.09 7.82
N LYS A 64 -10.06 9.90 8.06
CA LYS A 64 -9.32 8.74 7.54
C LYS A 64 -9.83 7.43 8.12
N SER A 65 -10.17 7.42 9.41
CA SER A 65 -10.58 6.19 10.09
C SER A 65 -11.90 5.64 9.58
N GLY A 66 -12.79 6.50 9.09
CA GLY A 66 -14.09 6.10 8.57
C GLY A 66 -14.17 6.00 7.05
N GLY A 67 -13.08 6.29 6.33
CA GLY A 67 -13.05 6.30 4.88
C GLY A 67 -12.92 4.91 4.26
N ALA A 68 -11.85 4.70 3.53
CA ALA A 68 -11.52 3.42 2.90
C ALA A 68 -10.24 2.83 3.49
N ARG A 69 -9.97 1.58 3.12
CA ARG A 69 -8.69 0.91 3.37
C ARG A 69 -8.08 0.52 2.05
N VAL A 70 -6.79 0.79 1.91
CA VAL A 70 -6.00 0.38 0.73
C VAL A 70 -4.95 -0.61 1.19
N ILE A 71 -4.90 -1.74 0.51
CA ILE A 71 -3.85 -2.75 0.75
C ILE A 71 -2.79 -2.55 -0.32
N THR A 72 -1.54 -2.40 0.11
CA THR A 72 -0.42 -2.12 -0.80
C THR A 72 0.68 -3.16 -0.69
N LEU A 73 1.43 -3.31 -1.78
CA LEU A 73 2.74 -3.98 -1.78
C LEU A 73 3.78 -2.94 -2.17
N THR A 74 4.76 -2.73 -1.30
CA THR A 74 5.80 -1.70 -1.48
C THR A 74 7.16 -2.37 -1.50
N TYR A 75 7.98 -2.07 -2.51
CA TYR A 75 9.36 -2.56 -2.55
C TYR A 75 10.28 -1.60 -3.29
N TYR A 76 11.57 -1.70 -2.98
CA TYR A 76 12.62 -0.93 -3.64
C TYR A 76 13.06 -1.63 -4.92
N ILE A 77 13.28 -0.85 -5.99
CA ILE A 77 13.92 -1.30 -7.21
C ILE A 77 15.41 -0.96 -7.15
N SER A 78 15.73 0.18 -6.56
CA SER A 78 17.10 0.66 -6.37
C SER A 78 17.13 1.55 -5.13
N GLN A 79 18.28 2.16 -4.84
CA GLN A 79 18.39 3.10 -3.73
C GLN A 79 17.59 4.38 -3.93
N VAL A 80 17.22 4.70 -5.17
CA VAL A 80 16.51 5.95 -5.50
C VAL A 80 15.12 5.72 -6.09
N GLU A 81 14.74 4.48 -6.35
CA GLU A 81 13.46 4.17 -6.98
C GLU A 81 12.76 3.01 -6.27
N GLY A 82 11.45 3.09 -6.18
CA GLY A 82 10.61 2.03 -5.66
C GLY A 82 9.24 2.03 -6.29
N ILE A 83 8.48 0.98 -6.03
CA ILE A 83 7.13 0.81 -6.54
C ILE A 83 6.18 0.51 -5.39
N VAL A 84 4.98 1.07 -5.49
CA VAL A 84 3.86 0.76 -4.61
C VAL A 84 2.73 0.24 -5.49
N HIS A 85 2.37 -1.02 -5.32
CA HIS A 85 1.19 -1.59 -5.97
C HIS A 85 0.00 -1.41 -5.06
N PHE A 86 -1.05 -0.76 -5.55
CA PHE A 86 -2.33 -0.71 -4.86
C PHE A 86 -3.07 -1.99 -5.24
N LEU A 87 -3.17 -2.92 -4.28
CA LEU A 87 -3.69 -4.26 -4.53
C LEU A 87 -5.20 -4.34 -4.41
N ILE A 88 -5.76 -3.73 -3.38
CA ILE A 88 -7.18 -3.82 -3.02
C ILE A 88 -7.58 -2.50 -2.37
N ILE A 89 -8.82 -2.08 -2.62
CA ILE A 89 -9.45 -0.98 -1.87
C ILE A 89 -10.86 -1.41 -1.47
N TYR A 90 -11.25 -1.08 -0.26
CA TYR A 90 -12.61 -1.31 0.20
C TYR A 90 -13.08 -0.21 1.14
N ASP A 91 -14.40 -0.01 1.17
CA ASP A 91 -15.05 0.93 2.08
C ASP A 91 -14.98 0.34 3.49
N LYS A 92 -14.56 1.14 4.46
CA LYS A 92 -14.52 0.72 5.88
C LYS A 92 -15.89 0.26 6.35
N SER A 93 -16.97 0.80 5.79
CA SER A 93 -18.34 0.41 6.13
C SER A 93 -18.68 -1.01 5.70
N ASP A 94 -17.99 -1.54 4.68
CA ASP A 94 -18.27 -2.85 4.11
C ASP A 94 -17.47 -3.98 4.77
N ALA A 95 -16.31 -3.66 5.36
CA ALA A 95 -15.44 -4.67 5.96
C ALA A 95 -14.51 -4.05 7.00
N ASP A 96 -14.20 -4.81 8.05
CA ASP A 96 -13.26 -4.39 9.09
C ASP A 96 -11.85 -4.91 8.84
N THR A 97 -11.74 -6.10 8.25
CA THR A 97 -10.46 -6.78 8.07
C THR A 97 -10.35 -7.38 6.70
N VAL A 98 -9.12 -7.72 6.33
CA VAL A 98 -8.80 -8.43 5.10
C VAL A 98 -8.03 -9.70 5.49
N ASP A 99 -8.30 -10.79 4.78
CA ASP A 99 -7.59 -12.04 4.98
C ASP A 99 -6.21 -11.92 4.30
N VAL A 100 -5.14 -11.91 5.09
CA VAL A 100 -3.77 -11.76 4.61
C VAL A 100 -3.40 -12.89 3.64
N ASN A 101 -3.93 -14.09 3.85
CA ASN A 101 -3.64 -15.22 2.95
C ASN A 101 -4.21 -14.97 1.54
N VAL A 102 -5.39 -14.38 1.45
CA VAL A 102 -5.99 -14.00 0.17
C VAL A 102 -5.12 -12.95 -0.54
N VAL A 103 -4.62 -11.98 0.21
CA VAL A 103 -3.72 -10.96 -0.34
C VAL A 103 -2.42 -11.58 -0.84
N LYS A 104 -1.84 -12.50 -0.08
CA LYS A 104 -0.61 -13.21 -0.50
C LYS A 104 -0.83 -14.00 -1.78
N GLU A 105 -1.97 -14.68 -1.91
CA GLU A 105 -2.32 -15.40 -3.13
C GLU A 105 -2.43 -14.46 -4.33
N GLN A 106 -3.05 -13.30 -4.14
CA GLN A 106 -3.14 -12.28 -5.18
C GLN A 106 -1.76 -11.83 -5.63
N VAL A 107 -0.86 -11.59 -4.69
CA VAL A 107 0.52 -11.17 -4.98
C VAL A 107 1.26 -12.24 -5.76
N GLU A 108 1.10 -13.50 -5.38
CA GLU A 108 1.71 -14.63 -6.09
C GLU A 108 1.17 -14.76 -7.53
N GLU A 109 -0.13 -14.58 -7.71
CA GLU A 109 -0.78 -14.61 -9.03
C GLU A 109 -0.25 -13.49 -9.94
N LEU A 110 0.16 -12.36 -9.37
CA LEU A 110 0.77 -11.27 -10.10
C LEU A 110 2.24 -11.53 -10.46
N GLY A 111 2.80 -12.65 -10.01
CA GLY A 111 4.16 -13.05 -10.32
C GLY A 111 5.22 -12.62 -9.31
N PHE A 112 4.82 -12.11 -8.15
CA PHE A 112 5.77 -11.70 -7.12
C PHE A 112 6.03 -12.84 -6.14
N ASN A 113 7.29 -12.98 -5.73
CA ASN A 113 7.70 -13.89 -4.68
C ASN A 113 8.10 -13.05 -3.46
N LEU A 114 7.20 -12.97 -2.47
CA LEU A 114 7.44 -12.16 -1.27
C LEU A 114 8.65 -12.62 -0.46
N THR A 115 8.84 -13.94 -0.36
CA THR A 115 9.98 -14.49 0.37
C THR A 115 11.28 -14.03 -0.28
N GLU A 116 11.36 -14.11 -1.59
CA GLU A 116 12.55 -13.70 -2.32
C GLU A 116 12.80 -12.20 -2.18
N LEU A 117 11.76 -11.38 -2.33
CA LEU A 117 11.88 -9.94 -2.15
C LEU A 117 12.37 -9.59 -0.74
N ASN A 118 11.85 -10.27 0.26
CA ASN A 118 12.27 -10.06 1.64
C ASN A 118 13.73 -10.50 1.86
N ASN A 119 14.12 -11.63 1.29
CA ASN A 119 15.49 -12.13 1.40
C ASN A 119 16.51 -11.21 0.73
N GLN A 120 16.08 -10.51 -0.32
CA GLN A 120 16.91 -9.52 -1.01
C GLN A 120 16.94 -8.17 -0.30
N GLY A 121 16.19 -8.01 0.80
CA GLY A 121 16.13 -6.76 1.53
C GLY A 121 15.33 -5.66 0.85
N LEU A 122 14.50 -5.99 -0.13
CA LEU A 122 13.78 -5.00 -0.93
C LEU A 122 12.48 -4.51 -0.29
N LEU A 123 12.03 -5.16 0.78
CA LEU A 123 10.79 -4.82 1.46
C LEU A 123 10.97 -3.88 2.67
N THR A 124 12.20 -3.59 3.05
CA THR A 124 12.51 -2.72 4.18
C THR A 124 13.11 -1.40 3.70
N LYS A 125 13.04 -0.38 4.54
CA LYS A 125 13.66 0.91 4.22
C LYS A 125 15.16 0.74 4.11
N ILE A 126 15.74 1.25 3.04
CA ILE A 126 17.18 1.17 2.80
C ILE A 126 17.97 1.85 3.92
N GLU A 127 17.52 3.00 4.38
CA GLU A 127 18.16 3.76 5.45
C GLU A 127 18.17 2.99 6.78
N ASP A 128 17.10 2.23 7.08
CA ASP A 128 17.04 1.38 8.27
C ASP A 128 18.07 0.26 8.18
N THR A 129 18.20 -0.34 7.00
CA THR A 129 19.19 -1.37 6.73
C THR A 129 20.60 -0.84 6.91
N ASN A 130 20.88 0.35 6.41
CA ASN A 130 22.18 0.98 6.56
C ASN A 130 22.52 1.26 8.01
N THR A 131 21.53 1.70 8.79
CA THR A 131 21.71 1.98 10.21
C THR A 131 22.04 0.69 10.98
N GLU A 132 21.34 -0.39 10.68
CA GLU A 132 21.58 -1.68 11.29
C GLU A 132 22.99 -2.20 10.99
N ASP A 133 23.42 -2.09 9.76
CA ASP A 133 24.74 -2.50 9.35
C ASP A 133 25.82 -1.72 10.10
N SER A 134 25.61 -0.42 10.26
CA SER A 134 26.52 0.41 11.02
C SER A 134 26.63 -0.01 12.47
N GLU A 135 25.52 -0.36 13.09
CA GLU A 135 25.48 -0.82 14.47
C GLU A 135 26.20 -2.16 14.64
N LYS A 136 26.03 -3.06 13.70
CA LYS A 136 26.66 -4.37 13.72
C LYS A 136 28.17 -4.28 13.58
N ASP A 137 28.62 -3.35 12.79
CA ASP A 137 30.04 -3.16 12.53
C ASP A 137 30.76 -2.53 13.72
N SER A 138 30.02 -1.87 14.57
CA SER A 138 30.58 -1.26 15.75
C SER A 138 30.55 -2.18 16.95
#